data_dbe44799b5c5f3774fe34271b4b812af
#
_entry.id   dbe44799b5c5f3774fe34271b4b812af
#
_cell.length_a   1.000
_cell.length_b   1.000
_cell.length_c   1.000
_cell.angle_alpha   90.00
_cell.angle_beta   90.00
_cell.angle_gamma   90.00
#
_symmetry.space_group_name_H-M   'P 1'
#
loop_
_entity.id
_entity.type
_entity.pdbx_description
1 polymer ?
#
loop_
_entity_poly.entity_id
_entity_poly.type
_entity_poly.pdbx_seq_one_letter_code
_entity_poly.pdbx_strand_id
1 'polypeptide(L)'
;MKCKRCKKTLQSDFKFCPWCGSKSANQKYYRRPDGLYEKSIIYDGKRHIFRARTEKELEKKIFAYNPESEQTKSGMPFSAVVEEWEAHAFEALAQGSVKAYKPRAARAVDYFGNEPITNIGLREINCYIAKFPKSWAYKTVKAYASVLSLIFTYAAQNEYITNNPCQYIQISKNLKRTHRRAPTYEEIEIIKNSISAPGGLLAFFFLNTGVRRGEALALKWSDIDFENHIIHITKSLYHVNNAPHIKEPKTEAGKRDVLLTKGLETELLKINVEKNEIVFNCDGEYYTQSRFDKLWKDYQTATGLAELTPHIARHGFATICFEANLNIKDVQEILGHAQYSTTSDIYTHLTQKHKTEALNKLNTYFENNY
;
A
#
# COMPACT_ATOMS: atom_id res chain seq x y z
N MET A 1 58.07 20.15 -22.27
CA MET A 1 57.01 20.74 -21.45
C MET A 1 57.58 21.57 -20.31
N LYS A 2 56.82 22.46 -19.67
CA LYS A 2 57.28 23.20 -18.49
C LYS A 2 56.80 22.58 -17.20
N CYS A 3 57.67 22.43 -16.21
CA CYS A 3 57.32 21.98 -14.88
C CYS A 3 56.26 22.91 -14.23
N LYS A 4 55.14 22.37 -13.73
CA LYS A 4 54.09 23.20 -13.10
C LYS A 4 54.57 23.88 -11.83
N ARG A 5 55.56 23.32 -11.10
CA ARG A 5 56.03 23.87 -9.83
C ARG A 5 57.13 24.90 -9.99
N CYS A 6 58.22 24.55 -10.75
CA CYS A 6 59.37 25.45 -10.91
C CYS A 6 59.44 26.11 -12.30
N LYS A 7 58.50 25.84 -13.20
CA LYS A 7 58.30 26.39 -14.56
C LYS A 7 59.50 26.18 -15.53
N LYS A 8 60.53 25.44 -15.13
CA LYS A 8 61.66 25.10 -16.00
C LYS A 8 61.22 24.12 -17.07
N THR A 9 61.86 24.21 -18.23
CA THR A 9 61.56 23.34 -19.38
C THR A 9 62.03 21.92 -19.10
N LEU A 10 61.12 20.94 -19.28
CA LEU A 10 61.37 19.50 -19.10
C LEU A 10 61.38 18.82 -20.45
N GLN A 11 62.24 17.85 -20.63
CA GLN A 11 62.13 16.89 -21.71
C GLN A 11 60.94 15.96 -21.44
N SER A 12 60.35 15.41 -22.53
CA SER A 12 59.11 14.64 -22.47
C SER A 12 59.16 13.40 -21.60
N ASP A 13 60.35 12.87 -21.34
CA ASP A 13 60.58 11.57 -20.76
C ASP A 13 60.81 11.56 -19.24
N PHE A 14 60.92 12.76 -18.63
CA PHE A 14 61.13 12.85 -17.20
C PHE A 14 59.86 12.58 -16.39
N LYS A 15 59.89 11.50 -15.60
CA LYS A 15 58.77 11.19 -14.63
C LYS A 15 58.73 12.18 -13.47
N PHE A 16 59.85 12.81 -13.15
CA PHE A 16 59.97 13.83 -12.09
C PHE A 16 60.82 15.00 -12.61
N CYS A 17 60.54 16.19 -12.17
CA CYS A 17 61.33 17.37 -12.49
C CYS A 17 62.71 17.25 -11.85
N PRO A 18 63.79 17.26 -12.64
CA PRO A 18 65.15 17.10 -12.09
C PRO A 18 65.58 18.32 -11.22
N TRP A 19 64.91 19.46 -11.30
CA TRP A 19 65.25 20.65 -10.53
C TRP A 19 64.47 20.84 -9.24
N CYS A 20 63.25 20.29 -9.12
CA CYS A 20 62.40 20.49 -7.93
C CYS A 20 61.75 19.22 -7.41
N GLY A 21 62.05 18.06 -7.97
CA GLY A 21 61.56 16.75 -7.55
C GLY A 21 60.03 16.54 -7.73
N SER A 22 59.29 17.56 -8.21
CA SER A 22 57.84 17.38 -8.43
C SER A 22 57.60 16.41 -9.60
N LYS A 23 56.56 15.56 -9.49
CA LYS A 23 56.12 14.76 -10.62
C LYS A 23 55.89 15.67 -11.84
N SER A 24 56.50 15.27 -12.98
CA SER A 24 56.20 15.93 -14.25
C SER A 24 54.74 15.70 -14.56
N ALA A 25 54.04 16.78 -14.81
CA ALA A 25 52.60 16.76 -14.90
C ALA A 25 52.11 15.88 -16.06
N ASN A 26 51.12 15.03 -15.73
CA ASN A 26 50.00 14.72 -16.59
C ASN A 26 50.19 13.72 -17.74
N GLN A 27 50.92 12.63 -17.59
CA GLN A 27 50.50 11.40 -18.29
C GLN A 27 49.64 10.58 -17.32
N LYS A 28 48.35 10.65 -17.45
CA LYS A 28 47.40 9.85 -16.69
C LYS A 28 47.48 8.38 -17.11
N TYR A 29 47.88 8.17 -18.36
CA TYR A 29 47.99 6.84 -18.97
C TYR A 29 49.38 6.66 -19.62
N TYR A 30 49.84 5.40 -19.69
CA TYR A 30 51.10 5.04 -20.36
C TYR A 30 50.92 5.20 -21.88
N ARG A 31 51.83 5.93 -22.53
CA ARG A 31 51.91 6.05 -23.98
C ARG A 31 52.99 5.13 -24.52
N ARG A 32 52.55 4.21 -25.38
CA ARG A 32 53.40 3.21 -26.00
C ARG A 32 54.30 3.82 -27.10
N PRO A 33 55.38 3.13 -27.51
CA PRO A 33 56.21 3.57 -28.62
C PRO A 33 55.47 3.72 -29.96
N ASP A 34 54.39 2.93 -30.14
CA ASP A 34 53.49 3.01 -31.31
C ASP A 34 52.49 4.21 -31.24
N GLY A 35 52.63 5.03 -30.24
CA GLY A 35 51.82 6.24 -30.07
C GLY A 35 50.47 6.03 -29.39
N LEU A 36 50.08 4.79 -29.08
CA LEU A 36 48.83 4.48 -28.41
C LEU A 36 48.94 4.71 -26.90
N TYR A 37 47.83 5.19 -26.28
CA TYR A 37 47.67 5.21 -24.83
C TYR A 37 47.18 3.85 -24.35
N GLU A 38 47.76 3.35 -23.24
CA GLU A 38 47.43 2.03 -22.67
C GLU A 38 47.16 2.15 -21.17
N LYS A 39 46.16 1.40 -20.70
CA LYS A 39 45.86 1.15 -19.30
C LYS A 39 45.48 -0.31 -19.10
N SER A 40 46.07 -0.95 -18.10
CA SER A 40 45.63 -2.27 -17.67
C SER A 40 44.87 -2.18 -16.35
N ILE A 41 43.80 -2.97 -16.24
CA ILE A 41 43.01 -3.16 -15.04
C ILE A 41 42.97 -4.65 -14.75
N ILE A 42 43.17 -5.05 -13.49
CA ILE A 42 43.00 -6.43 -13.03
C ILE A 42 41.59 -6.53 -12.42
N TYR A 43 40.81 -7.45 -12.95
CA TYR A 43 39.48 -7.77 -12.43
C TYR A 43 39.31 -9.28 -12.37
N ASP A 44 38.89 -9.81 -11.24
CA ASP A 44 38.75 -11.27 -10.99
C ASP A 44 39.97 -12.07 -11.39
N GLY A 45 41.18 -11.60 -11.01
CA GLY A 45 42.44 -12.23 -11.30
C GLY A 45 42.89 -12.18 -12.77
N LYS A 46 42.06 -11.66 -13.69
CA LYS A 46 42.39 -11.51 -15.12
C LYS A 46 42.81 -10.08 -15.45
N ARG A 47 43.84 -9.97 -16.31
CA ARG A 47 44.35 -8.67 -16.74
C ARG A 47 43.68 -8.23 -18.04
N HIS A 48 42.93 -7.10 -18.01
CA HIS A 48 42.30 -6.47 -19.16
C HIS A 48 43.14 -5.26 -19.60
N ILE A 49 43.47 -5.16 -20.89
CA ILE A 49 44.33 -4.11 -21.44
C ILE A 49 43.53 -3.29 -22.43
N PHE A 50 43.42 -1.98 -22.17
CA PHE A 50 42.73 -1.02 -23.02
C PHE A 50 43.74 -0.18 -23.78
N ARG A 51 43.50 0.06 -25.08
CA ARG A 51 44.33 0.87 -25.96
C ARG A 51 43.49 1.85 -26.78
N ALA A 52 43.99 3.07 -26.94
CA ALA A 52 43.35 4.10 -27.76
C ALA A 52 44.37 5.11 -28.31
N ARG A 53 43.99 5.81 -29.37
CA ARG A 53 44.83 6.85 -29.97
C ARG A 53 44.88 8.13 -29.15
N THR A 54 43.85 8.41 -28.34
CA THR A 54 43.79 9.57 -27.46
C THR A 54 43.41 9.16 -26.02
N GLU A 55 43.84 9.95 -25.03
CA GLU A 55 43.48 9.72 -23.63
C GLU A 55 41.94 9.73 -23.41
N LYS A 56 41.25 10.62 -24.10
CA LYS A 56 39.79 10.78 -24.00
C LYS A 56 39.04 9.53 -24.56
N GLU A 57 39.57 8.93 -25.62
CA GLU A 57 39.05 7.69 -26.18
C GLU A 57 39.33 6.51 -25.26
N LEU A 58 40.53 6.48 -24.64
CA LEU A 58 40.91 5.47 -23.67
C LEU A 58 40.00 5.54 -22.43
N GLU A 59 39.72 6.75 -21.92
CA GLU A 59 38.79 6.95 -20.82
C GLU A 59 37.37 6.47 -21.15
N LYS A 60 36.89 6.76 -22.37
CA LYS A 60 35.59 6.23 -22.82
C LYS A 60 35.58 4.69 -22.87
N LYS A 61 36.63 4.06 -23.35
CA LYS A 61 36.75 2.59 -23.38
C LYS A 61 36.82 1.98 -21.98
N ILE A 62 37.54 2.61 -21.05
CA ILE A 62 37.62 2.18 -19.65
C ILE A 62 36.29 2.37 -18.96
N PHE A 63 35.63 3.51 -19.19
CA PHE A 63 34.34 3.81 -18.60
C PHE A 63 33.22 2.91 -19.18
N ALA A 64 33.28 2.59 -20.47
CA ALA A 64 32.34 1.67 -21.11
C ALA A 64 32.60 0.19 -20.72
N TYR A 65 33.80 -0.12 -20.23
CA TYR A 65 34.13 -1.42 -19.69
C TYR A 65 33.56 -1.55 -18.28
N ASN A 66 32.39 -2.14 -18.19
CA ASN A 66 31.80 -2.57 -16.92
C ASN A 66 31.96 -4.10 -16.84
N PRO A 67 32.95 -4.62 -16.05
CA PRO A 67 33.14 -6.07 -15.92
C PRO A 67 31.92 -6.77 -15.30
N GLU A 68 31.10 -6.04 -14.52
CA GLU A 68 29.83 -6.55 -14.02
C GLU A 68 28.81 -6.79 -15.15
N SER A 69 28.93 -6.08 -16.30
CA SER A 69 28.00 -6.26 -17.42
C SER A 69 28.21 -7.57 -18.19
N GLU A 70 29.40 -8.19 -18.12
CA GLU A 70 29.66 -9.52 -18.73
C GLU A 70 29.22 -10.67 -17.80
N GLN A 71 29.22 -10.47 -16.47
CA GLN A 71 28.69 -11.44 -15.50
C GLN A 71 27.16 -11.32 -15.36
N THR A 72 26.56 -10.15 -15.63
CA THR A 72 25.13 -9.89 -15.45
C THR A 72 24.22 -10.47 -16.54
N LYS A 73 24.77 -11.16 -17.56
CA LYS A 73 23.93 -11.93 -18.50
C LYS A 73 23.40 -13.25 -17.93
N SER A 74 23.81 -13.64 -16.72
CA SER A 74 23.41 -14.89 -16.05
C SER A 74 22.59 -14.67 -14.77
N GLY A 75 21.96 -13.51 -14.62
CA GLY A 75 21.06 -13.27 -13.50
C GLY A 75 19.80 -14.14 -13.60
N MET A 76 19.23 -14.52 -12.43
CA MET A 76 17.99 -15.28 -12.38
C MET A 76 16.86 -14.55 -13.13
N PRO A 77 16.09 -15.22 -13.99
CA PRO A 77 14.94 -14.62 -14.67
C PRO A 77 13.94 -14.05 -13.67
N PHE A 78 13.36 -12.89 -13.97
CA PHE A 78 12.34 -12.27 -13.10
C PHE A 78 11.18 -13.21 -12.84
N SER A 79 10.70 -13.95 -13.85
CA SER A 79 9.64 -14.95 -13.71
C SER A 79 9.96 -16.03 -12.67
N ALA A 80 11.18 -16.55 -12.67
CA ALA A 80 11.62 -17.58 -11.71
C ALA A 80 11.70 -17.01 -10.28
N VAL A 81 12.17 -15.76 -10.13
CA VAL A 81 12.17 -15.09 -8.81
C VAL A 81 10.74 -14.89 -8.29
N VAL A 82 9.78 -14.57 -9.18
CA VAL A 82 8.37 -14.44 -8.79
C VAL A 82 7.79 -15.76 -8.35
N GLU A 83 8.07 -16.86 -9.05
CA GLU A 83 7.61 -18.20 -8.67
C GLU A 83 8.12 -18.60 -7.27
N GLU A 84 9.39 -18.37 -6.99
CA GLU A 84 9.97 -18.63 -5.66
C GLU A 84 9.35 -17.72 -4.59
N TRP A 85 9.19 -16.43 -4.89
CA TRP A 85 8.55 -15.49 -3.99
C TRP A 85 7.10 -15.89 -3.69
N GLU A 86 6.33 -16.30 -4.71
CA GLU A 86 4.96 -16.77 -4.53
C GLU A 86 4.91 -18.02 -3.65
N ALA A 87 5.77 -19.00 -3.89
CA ALA A 87 5.84 -20.20 -3.07
C ALA A 87 6.11 -19.89 -1.61
N HIS A 88 7.09 -19.02 -1.34
CA HIS A 88 7.46 -18.64 0.02
C HIS A 88 6.42 -17.73 0.68
N ALA A 89 5.96 -16.68 -0.01
CA ALA A 89 5.09 -15.67 0.60
C ALA A 89 3.66 -16.15 0.79
N PHE A 90 3.14 -17.00 -0.09
CA PHE A 90 1.73 -17.40 -0.06
C PHE A 90 1.41 -18.43 1.02
N GLU A 91 2.40 -19.16 1.54
CA GLU A 91 2.22 -20.02 2.72
C GLU A 91 1.81 -19.24 3.96
N ALA A 92 2.40 -18.07 4.20
CA ALA A 92 2.16 -17.26 5.38
C ALA A 92 1.01 -16.24 5.22
N LEU A 93 0.57 -15.99 3.99
CA LEU A 93 -0.41 -14.95 3.70
C LEU A 93 -1.86 -15.44 3.82
N ALA A 94 -2.72 -14.57 4.34
CA ALA A 94 -4.16 -14.80 4.31
C ALA A 94 -4.66 -14.86 2.84
N GLN A 95 -5.63 -15.76 2.56
CA GLN A 95 -6.21 -16.00 1.24
C GLN A 95 -6.61 -14.72 0.48
N GLY A 96 -7.15 -13.71 1.20
CA GLY A 96 -7.49 -12.41 0.60
C GLY A 96 -6.27 -11.64 0.08
N SER A 97 -5.11 -11.78 0.73
CA SER A 97 -3.85 -11.16 0.28
C SER A 97 -3.30 -11.90 -0.94
N VAL A 98 -3.31 -13.23 -0.93
CA VAL A 98 -2.92 -14.07 -2.07
C VAL A 98 -3.76 -13.71 -3.30
N LYS A 99 -5.11 -13.69 -3.16
CA LYS A 99 -6.03 -13.29 -4.23
C LYS A 99 -5.76 -11.89 -4.78
N ALA A 100 -5.29 -10.98 -3.94
CA ALA A 100 -4.93 -9.63 -4.34
C ALA A 100 -3.54 -9.53 -4.99
N TYR A 101 -2.55 -10.32 -4.54
CA TYR A 101 -1.17 -10.22 -5.01
C TYR A 101 -0.94 -10.96 -6.32
N LYS A 102 -1.51 -12.16 -6.47
CA LYS A 102 -1.31 -13.03 -7.63
C LYS A 102 -1.53 -12.33 -8.99
N PRO A 103 -2.65 -11.61 -9.25
CA PRO A 103 -2.82 -10.93 -10.54
C PRO A 103 -1.87 -9.76 -10.75
N ARG A 104 -1.35 -9.17 -9.66
CA ARG A 104 -0.37 -8.08 -9.74
C ARG A 104 1.02 -8.60 -10.06
N ALA A 105 1.43 -9.71 -9.45
CA ALA A 105 2.66 -10.42 -9.77
C ALA A 105 2.64 -10.93 -11.21
N ALA A 106 1.56 -11.61 -11.63
CA ALA A 106 1.38 -12.09 -13.00
C ALA A 106 1.54 -10.98 -14.03
N ARG A 107 0.95 -9.78 -13.82
CA ARG A 107 1.14 -8.65 -14.72
C ARG A 107 2.58 -8.16 -14.78
N ALA A 108 3.35 -8.26 -13.71
CA ALA A 108 4.77 -7.93 -13.73
C ALA A 108 5.56 -8.99 -14.50
N VAL A 109 5.22 -10.27 -14.37
CA VAL A 109 5.79 -11.36 -15.17
C VAL A 109 5.48 -11.19 -16.66
N ASP A 110 4.25 -10.82 -17.02
CA ASP A 110 3.88 -10.53 -18.41
C ASP A 110 4.73 -9.41 -19.04
N TYR A 111 5.21 -8.49 -18.20
CA TYR A 111 6.01 -7.36 -18.68
C TYR A 111 7.51 -7.63 -18.70
N PHE A 112 8.06 -8.16 -17.61
CA PHE A 112 9.49 -8.40 -17.46
C PHE A 112 9.91 -9.78 -17.93
N GLY A 113 9.07 -10.79 -17.81
CA GLY A 113 9.28 -12.13 -18.33
C GLY A 113 10.59 -12.77 -17.87
N ASN A 114 11.39 -13.15 -18.83
CA ASN A 114 12.68 -13.79 -18.62
C ASN A 114 13.85 -12.80 -18.51
N GLU A 115 13.58 -11.50 -18.43
CA GLU A 115 14.66 -10.53 -18.20
C GLU A 115 15.37 -10.86 -16.89
N PRO A 116 16.72 -10.92 -16.85
CA PRO A 116 17.45 -11.10 -15.61
C PRO A 116 17.09 -10.01 -14.60
N ILE A 117 16.75 -10.41 -13.36
CA ILE A 117 16.30 -9.46 -12.32
C ILE A 117 17.36 -8.38 -12.04
N THR A 118 18.63 -8.69 -12.23
CA THR A 118 19.75 -7.75 -12.13
C THR A 118 19.70 -6.61 -13.14
N ASN A 119 19.03 -6.80 -14.28
CA ASN A 119 18.90 -5.79 -15.33
C ASN A 119 17.69 -4.87 -15.11
N ILE A 120 16.82 -5.20 -14.17
CA ILE A 120 15.58 -4.43 -13.89
C ILE A 120 15.89 -3.39 -12.82
N GLY A 121 16.29 -2.19 -13.26
CA GLY A 121 16.53 -1.05 -12.38
C GLY A 121 15.30 -0.15 -12.23
N LEU A 122 15.49 0.96 -11.51
CA LEU A 122 14.43 1.95 -11.29
C LEU A 122 13.84 2.51 -12.59
N ARG A 123 14.66 2.64 -13.64
CA ARG A 123 14.21 3.14 -14.95
C ARG A 123 13.20 2.18 -15.59
N GLU A 124 13.52 0.89 -15.64
CA GLU A 124 12.67 -0.16 -16.20
C GLU A 124 11.35 -0.28 -15.42
N ILE A 125 11.42 -0.17 -14.10
CA ILE A 125 10.25 -0.14 -13.21
C ILE A 125 9.37 1.07 -13.46
N ASN A 126 9.95 2.27 -13.60
CA ASN A 126 9.17 3.47 -13.93
C ASN A 126 8.55 3.37 -15.33
N CYS A 127 9.22 2.75 -16.30
CA CYS A 127 8.66 2.46 -17.62
C CYS A 127 7.47 1.49 -17.54
N TYR A 128 7.55 0.45 -16.70
CA TYR A 128 6.43 -0.46 -16.43
C TYR A 128 5.24 0.27 -15.84
N ILE A 129 5.45 1.07 -14.78
CA ILE A 129 4.39 1.85 -14.13
C ILE A 129 3.77 2.87 -15.09
N ALA A 130 4.54 3.49 -15.96
CA ALA A 130 4.06 4.46 -16.94
C ALA A 130 3.13 3.85 -18.00
N LYS A 131 3.18 2.52 -18.23
CA LYS A 131 2.28 1.79 -19.14
C LYS A 131 0.88 1.54 -18.57
N PHE A 132 0.65 1.82 -17.29
CA PHE A 132 -0.67 1.62 -16.70
C PHE A 132 -1.68 2.63 -17.27
N PRO A 133 -2.95 2.23 -17.44
CA PRO A 133 -3.98 3.10 -17.93
C PRO A 133 -4.10 4.38 -17.09
N LYS A 134 -4.17 5.54 -17.72
CA LYS A 134 -4.37 6.83 -17.04
C LYS A 134 -5.71 6.93 -16.31
N SER A 135 -6.67 6.06 -16.64
CA SER A 135 -7.96 5.93 -15.95
C SER A 135 -7.85 5.24 -14.60
N TRP A 136 -6.72 4.58 -14.30
CA TRP A 136 -6.55 3.91 -13.02
C TRP A 136 -6.38 4.91 -11.87
N ALA A 137 -6.98 4.57 -10.73
CA ALA A 137 -6.78 5.35 -9.52
C ALA A 137 -5.34 5.20 -8.98
N TYR A 138 -4.83 6.27 -8.37
CA TYR A 138 -3.51 6.27 -7.72
C TYR A 138 -3.31 5.08 -6.76
N LYS A 139 -4.34 4.75 -5.94
CA LYS A 139 -4.29 3.60 -5.01
C LYS A 139 -4.12 2.28 -5.73
N THR A 140 -4.70 2.11 -6.91
CA THR A 140 -4.55 0.91 -7.73
C THR A 140 -3.10 0.78 -8.20
N VAL A 141 -2.55 1.81 -8.83
CA VAL A 141 -1.15 1.82 -9.29
C VAL A 141 -0.17 1.59 -8.13
N LYS A 142 -0.40 2.26 -6.99
CA LYS A 142 0.40 2.07 -5.77
C LYS A 142 0.37 0.61 -5.28
N ALA A 143 -0.77 -0.08 -5.39
CA ALA A 143 -0.88 -1.47 -4.99
C ALA A 143 -0.06 -2.42 -5.90
N TYR A 144 0.04 -2.15 -7.20
CA TYR A 144 0.95 -2.87 -8.11
C TYR A 144 2.42 -2.58 -7.77
N ALA A 145 2.77 -1.32 -7.56
CA ALA A 145 4.12 -0.94 -7.15
C ALA A 145 4.53 -1.58 -5.81
N SER A 146 3.58 -1.71 -4.86
CA SER A 146 3.84 -2.36 -3.58
C SER A 146 4.14 -3.86 -3.74
N VAL A 147 3.40 -4.58 -4.57
CA VAL A 147 3.69 -6.02 -4.82
C VAL A 147 5.03 -6.18 -5.53
N LEU A 148 5.32 -5.33 -6.52
CA LEU A 148 6.63 -5.34 -7.17
C LEU A 148 7.76 -5.10 -6.17
N SER A 149 7.59 -4.15 -5.25
CA SER A 149 8.57 -3.90 -4.18
C SER A 149 8.76 -5.09 -3.25
N LEU A 150 7.71 -5.88 -2.95
CA LEU A 150 7.82 -7.11 -2.16
C LEU A 150 8.68 -8.16 -2.89
N ILE A 151 8.48 -8.34 -4.20
CA ILE A 151 9.26 -9.25 -5.03
C ILE A 151 10.74 -8.84 -5.04
N PHE A 152 11.04 -7.55 -5.26
CA PHE A 152 12.41 -7.05 -5.24
C PHE A 152 13.05 -7.06 -3.84
N THR A 153 12.25 -6.94 -2.77
CA THR A 153 12.74 -7.14 -1.41
C THR A 153 13.15 -8.59 -1.19
N TYR A 154 12.33 -9.54 -1.63
CA TYR A 154 12.67 -10.96 -1.59
C TYR A 154 13.96 -11.26 -2.37
N ALA A 155 14.08 -10.71 -3.57
CA ALA A 155 15.27 -10.86 -4.40
C ALA A 155 16.54 -10.31 -3.72
N ALA A 156 16.44 -9.18 -3.01
CA ALA A 156 17.54 -8.61 -2.26
C ALA A 156 17.89 -9.43 -1.01
N GLN A 157 16.90 -9.97 -0.32
CA GLN A 157 17.08 -10.84 0.85
C GLN A 157 17.74 -12.19 0.49
N ASN A 158 17.52 -12.67 -0.75
CA ASN A 158 18.14 -13.90 -1.28
C ASN A 158 19.38 -13.62 -2.14
N GLU A 159 19.95 -12.41 -2.06
CA GLU A 159 21.20 -12.03 -2.71
C GLU A 159 21.18 -12.10 -4.26
N TYR A 160 20.00 -12.18 -4.90
CA TYR A 160 19.87 -12.10 -6.36
C TYR A 160 20.17 -10.70 -6.89
N ILE A 161 19.99 -9.68 -6.05
CA ILE A 161 20.32 -8.28 -6.29
C ILE A 161 20.87 -7.65 -5.00
N THR A 162 21.65 -6.59 -5.12
CA THR A 162 22.24 -5.90 -3.96
C THR A 162 21.26 -4.99 -3.24
N ASN A 163 20.33 -4.35 -3.97
CA ASN A 163 19.40 -3.36 -3.43
C ASN A 163 18.04 -3.45 -4.12
N ASN A 164 16.96 -3.13 -3.39
CA ASN A 164 15.63 -3.05 -3.97
C ASN A 164 15.47 -1.73 -4.78
N PRO A 165 15.32 -1.80 -6.12
CA PRO A 165 15.21 -0.61 -6.96
C PRO A 165 13.86 0.10 -6.84
N CYS A 166 12.88 -0.51 -6.14
CA CYS A 166 11.53 0.05 -5.98
C CYS A 166 11.44 1.20 -4.97
N GLN A 167 12.51 1.51 -4.21
CA GLN A 167 12.47 2.53 -3.16
C GLN A 167 12.08 3.92 -3.66
N TYR A 168 12.39 4.24 -4.91
CA TYR A 168 12.17 5.57 -5.52
C TYR A 168 11.19 5.54 -6.69
N ILE A 169 10.24 4.60 -6.71
CA ILE A 169 9.21 4.52 -7.76
C ILE A 169 8.43 5.83 -7.84
N GLN A 170 8.31 6.35 -9.06
CA GLN A 170 7.54 7.55 -9.36
C GLN A 170 6.15 7.20 -9.87
N ILE A 171 5.15 7.46 -9.06
CA ILE A 171 3.74 7.34 -9.47
C ILE A 171 3.22 8.73 -9.79
N SER A 172 2.63 8.89 -10.97
CA SER A 172 2.09 10.18 -11.41
C SER A 172 1.11 10.78 -10.39
N LYS A 173 1.31 12.05 -10.07
CA LYS A 173 0.43 12.82 -9.17
C LYS A 173 -0.94 13.13 -9.82
N ASN A 174 -1.02 13.03 -11.16
CA ASN A 174 -2.22 13.35 -11.93
C ASN A 174 -3.24 12.20 -11.98
N LEU A 175 -2.94 11.04 -11.38
CA LEU A 175 -3.89 9.95 -11.29
C LEU A 175 -5.04 10.30 -10.36
N LYS A 176 -6.25 9.86 -10.71
CA LYS A 176 -7.46 10.05 -9.89
C LYS A 176 -7.24 9.52 -8.47
N ARG A 177 -7.42 10.39 -7.49
CA ARG A 177 -7.44 10.00 -6.08
C ARG A 177 -8.89 9.75 -5.69
N THR A 178 -9.20 8.54 -5.27
CA THR A 178 -10.51 8.19 -4.73
C THR A 178 -10.47 8.37 -3.23
N HIS A 179 -11.31 9.25 -2.72
CA HIS A 179 -11.59 9.37 -1.29
C HIS A 179 -12.83 8.54 -0.97
N ARG A 180 -12.84 7.90 0.18
CA ARG A 180 -14.05 7.29 0.71
C ARG A 180 -14.89 8.41 1.29
N ARG A 181 -16.16 8.47 0.88
CA ARG A 181 -17.09 9.45 1.43
C ARG A 181 -17.83 8.86 2.64
N ALA A 182 -18.32 9.71 3.53
CA ALA A 182 -19.38 9.38 4.45
C ALA A 182 -20.75 9.48 3.73
N PRO A 183 -21.82 8.88 4.25
CA PRO A 183 -23.17 9.13 3.76
C PRO A 183 -23.57 10.59 4.03
N THR A 184 -24.45 11.14 3.18
CA THR A 184 -25.06 12.45 3.43
C THR A 184 -26.11 12.36 4.54
N TYR A 185 -26.59 13.51 5.03
CA TYR A 185 -27.65 13.54 6.03
C TYR A 185 -28.94 12.90 5.51
N GLU A 186 -29.28 13.15 4.25
CA GLU A 186 -30.43 12.55 3.58
C GLU A 186 -30.29 11.03 3.48
N GLU A 187 -29.10 10.53 3.14
CA GLU A 187 -28.81 9.09 3.10
C GLU A 187 -28.92 8.46 4.50
N ILE A 188 -28.45 9.15 5.55
CA ILE A 188 -28.59 8.71 6.94
C ILE A 188 -30.07 8.61 7.32
N GLU A 189 -30.88 9.60 7.00
CA GLU A 189 -32.32 9.57 7.28
C GLU A 189 -33.05 8.47 6.49
N ILE A 190 -32.67 8.23 5.24
CA ILE A 190 -33.22 7.10 4.46
C ILE A 190 -32.85 5.77 5.13
N ILE A 191 -31.60 5.59 5.59
CA ILE A 191 -31.18 4.36 6.31
C ILE A 191 -32.02 4.15 7.56
N LYS A 192 -32.24 5.19 8.36
CA LYS A 192 -33.06 5.13 9.59
C LYS A 192 -34.52 4.75 9.32
N ASN A 193 -35.09 5.24 8.21
CA ASN A 193 -36.49 5.04 7.86
C ASN A 193 -36.76 3.79 7.01
N SER A 194 -35.72 3.08 6.58
CA SER A 194 -35.84 1.92 5.71
C SER A 194 -35.43 0.59 6.38
N ILE A 195 -35.54 0.50 7.70
CA ILE A 195 -35.13 -0.68 8.49
C ILE A 195 -35.88 -1.95 8.04
N SER A 196 -37.15 -1.80 7.68
CA SER A 196 -38.00 -2.89 7.21
C SER A 196 -37.74 -3.36 5.77
N ALA A 197 -36.95 -2.60 5.00
CA ALA A 197 -36.56 -3.00 3.64
C ALA A 197 -35.61 -4.22 3.67
N PRO A 198 -35.53 -5.02 2.59
CA PRO A 198 -34.53 -6.10 2.50
C PRO A 198 -33.12 -5.58 2.81
N GLY A 199 -32.45 -6.12 3.83
CA GLY A 199 -31.15 -5.65 4.27
C GLY A 199 -31.13 -4.33 5.07
N GLY A 200 -32.29 -3.71 5.31
CA GLY A 200 -32.41 -2.41 5.99
C GLY A 200 -31.90 -2.44 7.43
N LEU A 201 -32.26 -3.48 8.19
CA LEU A 201 -31.75 -3.63 9.55
C LEU A 201 -30.21 -3.79 9.57
N LEU A 202 -29.64 -4.47 8.60
CA LEU A 202 -28.18 -4.60 8.50
C LEU A 202 -27.51 -3.26 8.15
N ALA A 203 -28.13 -2.45 7.27
CA ALA A 203 -27.64 -1.10 6.97
C ALA A 203 -27.73 -0.19 8.20
N PHE A 204 -28.83 -0.26 8.94
CA PHE A 204 -29.03 0.45 10.20
C PHE A 204 -28.01 -0.01 11.27
N PHE A 205 -27.71 -1.31 11.33
CA PHE A 205 -26.71 -1.87 12.22
C PHE A 205 -25.32 -1.28 11.94
N PHE A 206 -24.89 -1.23 10.66
CA PHE A 206 -23.63 -0.59 10.31
C PHE A 206 -23.55 0.88 10.68
N LEU A 207 -24.66 1.60 10.51
CA LEU A 207 -24.76 3.01 10.85
C LEU A 207 -24.70 3.26 12.36
N ASN A 208 -25.20 2.34 13.20
CA ASN A 208 -25.24 2.49 14.66
C ASN A 208 -24.03 1.91 15.40
N THR A 209 -23.28 1.02 14.78
CA THR A 209 -22.17 0.30 15.43
C THR A 209 -20.82 0.57 14.80
N GLY A 210 -20.80 0.98 13.55
CA GLY A 210 -19.57 1.15 12.80
C GLY A 210 -18.75 -0.13 12.59
N VAL A 211 -19.31 -1.32 12.79
CA VAL A 211 -18.59 -2.58 12.61
C VAL A 211 -18.32 -2.87 11.12
N ARG A 212 -17.36 -3.73 10.84
CA ARG A 212 -17.07 -4.17 9.46
C ARG A 212 -18.12 -5.17 8.98
N ARG A 213 -18.36 -5.23 7.67
CA ARG A 213 -19.31 -6.19 7.07
C ARG A 213 -19.10 -7.62 7.60
N GLY A 214 -17.86 -8.09 7.59
CA GLY A 214 -17.58 -9.46 8.04
C GLY A 214 -17.79 -9.67 9.55
N GLU A 215 -17.63 -8.64 10.37
CA GLU A 215 -17.90 -8.68 11.80
C GLU A 215 -19.42 -8.80 12.06
N ALA A 216 -20.24 -7.96 11.42
CA ALA A 216 -21.70 -8.06 11.52
C ALA A 216 -22.24 -9.42 11.04
N LEU A 217 -21.75 -9.92 9.91
CA LEU A 217 -22.20 -11.21 9.35
C LEU A 217 -21.75 -12.43 10.16
N ALA A 218 -20.77 -12.28 11.06
CA ALA A 218 -20.31 -13.35 11.96
C ALA A 218 -21.00 -13.33 13.31
N LEU A 219 -21.82 -12.28 13.59
CA LEU A 219 -22.41 -12.01 14.89
C LEU A 219 -23.44 -13.05 15.28
N LYS A 220 -23.35 -13.54 16.51
CA LYS A 220 -24.33 -14.43 17.15
C LYS A 220 -25.09 -13.66 18.23
N TRP A 221 -26.28 -14.13 18.57
CA TRP A 221 -27.05 -13.52 19.66
C TRP A 221 -26.30 -13.60 21.00
N SER A 222 -25.50 -14.62 21.23
CA SER A 222 -24.63 -14.76 22.41
C SER A 222 -23.54 -13.72 22.50
N ASP A 223 -23.24 -13.00 21.40
CA ASP A 223 -22.25 -11.94 21.36
C ASP A 223 -22.87 -10.56 21.76
N ILE A 224 -24.21 -10.52 22.02
CA ILE A 224 -24.94 -9.29 22.39
C ILE A 224 -25.32 -9.36 23.87
N ASP A 225 -24.75 -8.49 24.66
CA ASP A 225 -25.12 -8.29 26.06
C ASP A 225 -26.15 -7.14 26.15
N PHE A 226 -27.41 -7.51 26.24
CA PHE A 226 -28.50 -6.55 26.37
C PHE A 226 -28.57 -5.88 27.76
N GLU A 227 -28.03 -6.54 28.78
CA GLU A 227 -28.02 -6.01 30.14
C GLU A 227 -27.02 -4.87 30.28
N ASN A 228 -25.83 -5.05 29.72
CA ASN A 228 -24.76 -4.05 29.75
C ASN A 228 -24.74 -3.14 28.51
N HIS A 229 -25.64 -3.33 27.55
CA HIS A 229 -25.71 -2.59 26.28
C HIS A 229 -24.41 -2.66 25.47
N ILE A 230 -23.85 -3.86 25.34
CA ILE A 230 -22.56 -4.13 24.67
C ILE A 230 -22.73 -5.20 23.59
N ILE A 231 -21.99 -5.03 22.50
CA ILE A 231 -21.82 -6.04 21.44
C ILE A 231 -20.36 -6.44 21.39
N HIS A 232 -20.05 -7.70 21.64
CA HIS A 232 -18.70 -8.26 21.62
C HIS A 232 -18.27 -8.63 20.20
N ILE A 233 -17.33 -7.91 19.64
CA ILE A 233 -16.79 -8.21 18.31
C ILE A 233 -15.54 -9.07 18.48
N THR A 234 -15.69 -10.36 18.29
CA THR A 234 -14.63 -11.37 18.47
C THR A 234 -14.30 -12.16 17.22
N LYS A 235 -15.12 -12.04 16.18
CA LYS A 235 -15.04 -12.86 14.96
C LYS A 235 -15.32 -12.02 13.71
N SER A 236 -14.92 -12.53 12.57
CA SER A 236 -15.24 -11.92 11.28
C SER A 236 -15.43 -12.98 10.22
N LEU A 237 -16.49 -12.88 9.44
CA LEU A 237 -16.76 -13.71 8.29
C LEU A 237 -15.99 -13.21 7.06
N TYR A 238 -15.43 -14.13 6.30
CA TYR A 238 -14.84 -13.90 4.99
C TYR A 238 -15.26 -15.00 4.02
N HIS A 239 -15.06 -14.79 2.72
CA HIS A 239 -15.50 -15.75 1.72
C HIS A 239 -14.33 -16.32 0.92
N VAL A 240 -14.36 -17.64 0.71
CA VAL A 240 -13.49 -18.36 -0.21
C VAL A 240 -14.37 -19.08 -1.21
N ASN A 241 -14.21 -18.80 -2.50
CA ASN A 241 -15.04 -19.41 -3.55
C ASN A 241 -16.55 -19.37 -3.24
N ASN A 242 -17.03 -18.20 -2.83
CA ASN A 242 -18.42 -17.95 -2.41
C ASN A 242 -18.82 -18.52 -1.03
N ALA A 243 -18.12 -19.51 -0.48
CA ALA A 243 -18.43 -20.10 0.82
C ALA A 243 -18.02 -19.18 1.99
N PRO A 244 -18.87 -19.07 3.05
CA PRO A 244 -18.53 -18.31 4.24
C PRO A 244 -17.55 -19.09 5.14
N HIS A 245 -16.58 -18.37 5.70
CA HIS A 245 -15.63 -18.88 6.67
C HIS A 245 -15.49 -17.88 7.81
N ILE A 246 -15.39 -18.38 9.03
CA ILE A 246 -15.15 -17.55 10.22
C ILE A 246 -13.66 -17.50 10.53
N LYS A 247 -13.17 -16.35 10.93
CA LYS A 247 -11.82 -16.14 11.47
C LYS A 247 -11.86 -15.21 12.66
N GLU A 248 -10.88 -15.35 13.53
CA GLU A 248 -10.59 -14.34 14.54
C GLU A 248 -9.97 -13.08 13.91
N PRO A 249 -10.07 -11.92 14.57
CA PRO A 249 -9.36 -10.73 14.18
C PRO A 249 -7.84 -10.97 14.15
N LYS A 250 -7.15 -10.31 13.21
CA LYS A 250 -5.68 -10.44 13.07
C LYS A 250 -4.88 -9.80 14.21
N THR A 251 -5.50 -8.93 14.98
CA THR A 251 -4.87 -8.18 16.09
C THR A 251 -5.80 -8.13 17.28
N GLU A 252 -5.25 -8.02 18.49
CA GLU A 252 -6.06 -7.83 19.71
C GLU A 252 -6.98 -6.60 19.62
N ALA A 253 -6.54 -5.51 19.01
CA ALA A 253 -7.40 -4.35 18.72
C ALA A 253 -8.61 -4.65 17.80
N GLY A 254 -8.63 -5.80 17.18
CA GLY A 254 -9.78 -6.29 16.41
C GLY A 254 -10.85 -6.93 17.30
N LYS A 255 -10.49 -7.43 18.49
CA LYS A 255 -11.43 -7.86 19.55
C LYS A 255 -11.78 -6.61 20.35
N ARG A 256 -13.02 -6.23 20.36
CA ARG A 256 -13.48 -5.01 21.02
C ARG A 256 -14.95 -5.08 21.33
N ASP A 257 -15.34 -4.25 22.26
CA ASP A 257 -16.73 -4.00 22.59
C ASP A 257 -17.24 -2.78 21.83
N VAL A 258 -18.48 -2.88 21.35
CA VAL A 258 -19.19 -1.81 20.67
C VAL A 258 -20.47 -1.53 21.42
N LEU A 259 -20.82 -0.25 21.59
CA LEU A 259 -21.99 0.15 22.31
C LEU A 259 -23.28 -0.20 21.55
N LEU A 260 -24.22 -0.82 22.24
CA LEU A 260 -25.56 -1.09 21.75
C LEU A 260 -26.46 0.11 22.07
N THR A 261 -26.77 0.93 21.05
CA THR A 261 -27.67 2.07 21.22
C THR A 261 -29.09 1.60 21.44
N LYS A 262 -29.86 2.33 22.25
CA LYS A 262 -31.29 2.02 22.56
C LYS A 262 -32.17 1.83 21.31
N GLY A 263 -31.93 2.64 20.28
CA GLY A 263 -32.64 2.51 19.00
C GLY A 263 -32.36 1.21 18.29
N LEU A 264 -31.08 0.79 18.26
CA LEU A 264 -30.66 -0.47 17.66
C LEU A 264 -31.16 -1.67 18.47
N GLU A 265 -31.06 -1.60 19.79
CA GLU A 265 -31.62 -2.60 20.73
C GLU A 265 -33.09 -2.87 20.46
N THR A 266 -33.88 -1.81 20.37
CA THR A 266 -35.31 -1.93 20.05
C THR A 266 -35.59 -2.66 18.75
N GLU A 267 -34.80 -2.44 17.72
CA GLU A 267 -34.97 -3.10 16.44
C GLU A 267 -34.47 -4.57 16.47
N LEU A 268 -33.38 -4.86 17.19
CA LEU A 268 -32.90 -6.23 17.36
C LEU A 268 -33.87 -7.09 18.16
N LEU A 269 -34.50 -6.56 19.21
CA LEU A 269 -35.50 -7.28 20.04
C LEU A 269 -36.78 -7.66 19.27
N LYS A 270 -37.04 -7.04 18.13
CA LYS A 270 -38.18 -7.42 17.25
C LYS A 270 -37.92 -8.72 16.49
N ILE A 271 -36.66 -9.14 16.41
CA ILE A 271 -36.29 -10.40 15.73
C ILE A 271 -36.57 -11.55 16.69
N ASN A 272 -37.21 -12.61 16.16
CA ASN A 272 -37.47 -13.81 16.95
C ASN A 272 -36.15 -14.60 17.15
N VAL A 273 -35.54 -14.44 18.34
CA VAL A 273 -34.25 -15.02 18.74
C VAL A 273 -34.31 -16.56 18.85
N GLU A 274 -35.47 -17.13 19.10
CA GLU A 274 -35.62 -18.57 19.40
C GLU A 274 -35.31 -19.49 18.20
N LYS A 275 -35.28 -18.93 16.98
CA LYS A 275 -35.11 -19.73 15.74
C LYS A 275 -33.71 -19.79 15.20
N ASN A 276 -32.80 -18.95 15.67
CA ASN A 276 -31.47 -18.87 15.05
C ASN A 276 -30.38 -18.37 15.98
N GLU A 277 -29.22 -19.00 15.93
CA GLU A 277 -28.05 -18.58 16.68
C GLU A 277 -27.38 -17.32 16.06
N ILE A 278 -27.49 -17.16 14.74
CA ILE A 278 -26.84 -16.08 13.95
C ILE A 278 -27.79 -14.90 13.84
N VAL A 279 -27.34 -13.69 14.17
CA VAL A 279 -28.14 -12.46 14.13
C VAL A 279 -28.55 -12.12 12.70
N PHE A 280 -27.59 -12.01 11.79
CA PHE A 280 -27.82 -11.76 10.39
C PHE A 280 -27.58 -13.03 9.59
N ASN A 281 -28.63 -13.76 9.33
CA ASN A 281 -28.57 -15.07 8.67
C ASN A 281 -29.39 -15.11 7.38
N CYS A 282 -29.14 -16.13 6.57
CA CYS A 282 -29.91 -16.47 5.38
C CYS A 282 -30.38 -17.92 5.49
N ASP A 283 -31.67 -18.10 5.77
CA ASP A 283 -32.29 -19.43 6.01
C ASP A 283 -31.60 -20.20 7.15
N GLY A 284 -31.13 -19.50 8.20
CA GLY A 284 -30.46 -20.11 9.33
C GLY A 284 -28.94 -20.23 9.21
N GLU A 285 -28.41 -19.96 8.07
CA GLU A 285 -26.99 -20.13 7.74
C GLU A 285 -26.30 -18.78 7.54
N TYR A 286 -24.98 -18.77 7.58
CA TYR A 286 -24.19 -17.60 7.21
C TYR A 286 -24.39 -17.23 5.74
N TYR A 287 -24.43 -15.92 5.46
CA TYR A 287 -24.48 -15.45 4.07
C TYR A 287 -23.31 -15.93 3.24
N THR A 288 -23.58 -16.55 2.08
CA THR A 288 -22.58 -16.67 1.01
C THR A 288 -22.31 -15.29 0.40
N GLN A 289 -21.17 -15.12 -0.31
CA GLN A 289 -20.86 -13.84 -0.94
C GLN A 289 -21.97 -13.37 -1.89
N SER A 290 -22.45 -14.27 -2.76
CA SER A 290 -23.48 -13.93 -3.75
C SER A 290 -24.85 -13.60 -3.12
N ARG A 291 -25.24 -14.30 -2.03
CA ARG A 291 -26.50 -13.99 -1.30
C ARG A 291 -26.40 -12.64 -0.62
N PHE A 292 -25.27 -12.33 -0.01
CA PHE A 292 -25.05 -10.99 0.58
C PHE A 292 -25.08 -9.90 -0.50
N ASP A 293 -24.38 -10.09 -1.62
CA ASP A 293 -24.32 -9.09 -2.68
C ASP A 293 -25.72 -8.84 -3.29
N LYS A 294 -26.54 -9.88 -3.40
CA LYS A 294 -27.95 -9.76 -3.80
C LYS A 294 -28.75 -8.96 -2.77
N LEU A 295 -28.72 -9.34 -1.48
CA LEU A 295 -29.43 -8.62 -0.41
C LEU A 295 -29.07 -7.14 -0.42
N TRP A 296 -27.77 -6.82 -0.55
CA TRP A 296 -27.32 -5.44 -0.55
C TRP A 296 -27.79 -4.68 -1.79
N LYS A 297 -27.84 -5.34 -2.93
CA LYS A 297 -28.36 -4.78 -4.18
C LYS A 297 -29.87 -4.53 -4.09
N ASP A 298 -30.61 -5.44 -3.49
CA ASP A 298 -32.05 -5.30 -3.25
C ASP A 298 -32.33 -4.11 -2.33
N TYR A 299 -31.51 -3.94 -1.26
CA TYR A 299 -31.57 -2.76 -0.39
C TYR A 299 -31.31 -1.45 -1.15
N GLN A 300 -30.23 -1.40 -1.93
CA GLN A 300 -29.90 -0.23 -2.74
C GLN A 300 -31.03 0.14 -3.71
N THR A 301 -31.67 -0.85 -4.31
CA THR A 301 -32.79 -0.66 -5.25
C THR A 301 -34.04 -0.16 -4.52
N ALA A 302 -34.37 -0.74 -3.37
CA ALA A 302 -35.55 -0.36 -2.59
C ALA A 302 -35.45 1.07 -2.02
N THR A 303 -34.23 1.53 -1.72
CA THR A 303 -33.99 2.84 -1.08
C THR A 303 -33.51 3.92 -2.03
N GLY A 304 -33.12 3.58 -3.27
CA GLY A 304 -32.48 4.51 -4.19
C GLY A 304 -31.01 4.83 -3.85
N LEU A 305 -30.41 4.21 -2.81
CA LEU A 305 -29.06 4.46 -2.34
C LEU A 305 -28.03 3.65 -3.15
N ALA A 306 -27.95 3.85 -4.45
CA ALA A 306 -27.16 3.04 -5.39
C ALA A 306 -25.66 2.95 -5.04
N GLU A 307 -25.08 4.00 -4.46
CA GLU A 307 -23.65 4.06 -4.10
C GLU A 307 -23.37 3.62 -2.66
N LEU A 308 -24.40 3.42 -1.84
CA LEU A 308 -24.21 3.04 -0.44
C LEU A 308 -23.55 1.65 -0.36
N THR A 309 -22.46 1.55 0.37
CA THR A 309 -21.80 0.30 0.71
C THR A 309 -21.79 0.13 2.24
N PRO A 310 -21.62 -1.10 2.77
CA PRO A 310 -21.44 -1.31 4.22
C PRO A 310 -20.36 -0.43 4.82
N HIS A 311 -19.32 -0.15 4.03
CA HIS A 311 -18.22 0.69 4.46
C HIS A 311 -18.57 2.19 4.51
N ILE A 312 -19.43 2.66 3.60
CA ILE A 312 -19.96 4.03 3.64
C ILE A 312 -20.87 4.18 4.85
N ALA A 313 -21.76 3.22 5.13
CA ALA A 313 -22.60 3.23 6.34
C ALA A 313 -21.76 3.27 7.63
N ARG A 314 -20.70 2.48 7.72
CA ARG A 314 -19.72 2.54 8.81
C ARG A 314 -19.02 3.91 8.92
N HIS A 315 -18.71 4.58 7.81
CA HIS A 315 -18.20 5.95 7.83
C HIS A 315 -19.24 6.92 8.39
N GLY A 316 -20.54 6.66 8.14
CA GLY A 316 -21.64 7.41 8.76
C GLY A 316 -21.61 7.33 10.28
N PHE A 317 -21.37 6.16 10.86
CA PHE A 317 -21.20 6.03 12.31
C PHE A 317 -20.07 6.92 12.84
N ALA A 318 -18.90 6.91 12.17
CA ALA A 318 -17.82 7.79 12.58
C ALA A 318 -18.17 9.28 12.52
N THR A 319 -18.96 9.69 11.51
CA THR A 319 -19.48 11.05 11.40
C THR A 319 -20.45 11.39 12.54
N ILE A 320 -21.39 10.48 12.86
CA ILE A 320 -22.33 10.62 13.96
C ILE A 320 -21.61 10.73 15.31
N CYS A 321 -20.63 9.88 15.57
CA CYS A 321 -19.80 9.95 16.77
C CYS A 321 -19.11 11.30 16.91
N PHE A 322 -18.58 11.82 15.81
CA PHE A 322 -17.95 13.13 15.78
C PHE A 322 -18.96 14.26 16.07
N GLU A 323 -20.15 14.21 15.46
CA GLU A 323 -21.24 15.18 15.72
C GLU A 323 -21.74 15.13 17.17
N ALA A 324 -21.70 13.94 17.77
CA ALA A 324 -21.96 13.73 19.18
C ALA A 324 -20.80 14.20 20.09
N ASN A 325 -19.76 14.82 19.53
CA ASN A 325 -18.57 15.30 20.25
C ASN A 325 -17.79 14.21 20.99
N LEU A 326 -17.81 12.94 20.50
CA LEU A 326 -16.95 11.90 21.04
C LEU A 326 -15.49 12.22 20.71
N ASN A 327 -14.60 11.86 21.64
CA ASN A 327 -13.16 11.99 21.42
C ASN A 327 -12.72 11.08 20.26
N ILE A 328 -11.83 11.58 19.42
CA ILE A 328 -11.31 10.82 18.26
C ILE A 328 -10.66 9.48 18.66
N LYS A 329 -10.06 9.42 19.86
CA LYS A 329 -9.45 8.20 20.40
C LYS A 329 -10.52 7.16 20.73
N ASP A 330 -11.62 7.57 21.36
CA ASP A 330 -12.74 6.69 21.69
C ASP A 330 -13.39 6.14 20.40
N VAL A 331 -13.57 7.00 19.40
CA VAL A 331 -14.08 6.58 18.08
C VAL A 331 -13.13 5.60 17.40
N GLN A 332 -11.82 5.79 17.53
CA GLN A 332 -10.81 4.86 17.00
C GLN A 332 -10.92 3.47 17.66
N GLU A 333 -11.08 3.43 18.98
CA GLU A 333 -11.24 2.19 19.74
C GLU A 333 -12.52 1.46 19.35
N ILE A 334 -13.67 2.15 19.34
CA ILE A 334 -14.98 1.60 18.92
C ILE A 334 -14.90 1.03 17.49
N LEU A 335 -14.27 1.75 16.56
CA LEU A 335 -14.11 1.30 15.19
C LEU A 335 -13.07 0.18 15.03
N GLY A 336 -12.14 0.00 15.97
CA GLY A 336 -11.03 -0.95 15.85
C GLY A 336 -10.08 -0.57 14.71
N HIS A 337 -9.69 0.70 14.63
CA HIS A 337 -8.68 1.16 13.69
C HIS A 337 -7.28 1.05 14.30
N ALA A 338 -6.42 0.23 13.70
CA ALA A 338 -5.04 0.06 14.15
C ALA A 338 -4.18 1.33 13.98
N GLN A 339 -4.58 2.26 13.09
CA GLN A 339 -3.85 3.51 12.82
C GLN A 339 -4.77 4.72 12.98
N TYR A 340 -4.29 5.71 13.72
CA TYR A 340 -4.95 7.00 13.95
C TYR A 340 -5.30 7.73 12.63
N SER A 341 -4.41 7.68 11.65
CA SER A 341 -4.63 8.32 10.34
C SER A 341 -5.93 7.86 9.65
N THR A 342 -6.35 6.61 9.84
CA THR A 342 -7.59 6.09 9.24
C THR A 342 -8.83 6.76 9.81
N THR A 343 -8.83 7.09 11.09
CA THR A 343 -9.93 7.81 11.75
C THR A 343 -9.80 9.30 11.44
N SER A 344 -8.60 9.87 11.48
CA SER A 344 -8.34 11.28 11.20
C SER A 344 -8.75 11.69 9.77
N ASP A 345 -8.56 10.82 8.77
CA ASP A 345 -8.98 11.11 7.39
C ASP A 345 -10.49 11.37 7.27
N ILE A 346 -11.31 10.80 8.18
CA ILE A 346 -12.76 11.05 8.24
C ILE A 346 -13.03 12.45 8.80
N TYR A 347 -12.21 12.92 9.74
CA TYR A 347 -12.33 14.24 10.38
C TYR A 347 -11.88 15.42 9.50
N THR A 348 -11.06 15.20 8.48
CA THR A 348 -10.56 16.28 7.60
C THR A 348 -11.67 16.92 6.75
N HIS A 349 -12.84 16.28 6.66
CA HIS A 349 -14.02 16.81 5.99
C HIS A 349 -14.99 17.54 6.92
N LEU A 350 -14.48 18.12 8.03
CA LEU A 350 -15.25 18.95 8.96
C LEU A 350 -16.14 19.95 8.21
N THR A 351 -17.43 19.86 8.45
CA THR A 351 -18.40 20.79 7.87
C THR A 351 -18.15 22.21 8.40
N GLN A 352 -18.53 23.21 7.64
CA GLN A 352 -18.43 24.64 8.06
C GLN A 352 -19.11 24.88 9.42
N LYS A 353 -20.15 24.09 9.74
CA LYS A 353 -20.87 24.10 11.01
C LYS A 353 -19.95 23.82 12.19
N HIS A 354 -19.11 22.76 12.14
CA HIS A 354 -18.18 22.44 13.23
C HIS A 354 -17.10 23.50 13.44
N LYS A 355 -16.65 24.16 12.36
CA LYS A 355 -15.71 25.29 12.48
C LYS A 355 -16.34 26.45 13.24
N THR A 356 -17.62 26.74 12.97
CA THR A 356 -18.37 27.79 13.65
C THR A 356 -18.62 27.42 15.11
N GLU A 357 -18.98 26.17 15.40
CA GLU A 357 -19.15 25.68 16.77
C GLU A 357 -17.86 25.71 17.58
N ALA A 358 -16.74 25.30 16.98
CA ALA A 358 -15.43 25.39 17.60
C ALA A 358 -15.04 26.83 17.90
N LEU A 359 -15.29 27.75 16.97
CA LEU A 359 -15.04 29.18 17.18
C LEU A 359 -15.91 29.73 18.34
N ASN A 360 -17.17 29.38 18.38
CA ASN A 360 -18.09 29.81 19.47
C ASN A 360 -17.60 29.27 20.82
N LYS A 361 -17.21 28.00 20.90
CA LYS A 361 -16.66 27.41 22.15
C LYS A 361 -15.39 28.13 22.60
N LEU A 362 -14.49 28.47 21.66
CA LEU A 362 -13.26 29.22 21.97
C LEU A 362 -13.60 30.62 22.48
N ASN A 363 -14.51 31.34 21.80
CA ASN A 363 -14.92 32.66 22.22
C ASN A 363 -15.51 32.63 23.64
N THR A 364 -16.45 31.71 23.89
CA THR A 364 -17.04 31.52 25.23
C THR A 364 -15.97 31.18 26.29
N TYR A 365 -15.00 30.35 25.95
CA TYR A 365 -13.93 30.02 26.90
C TYR A 365 -13.06 31.23 27.20
N PHE A 366 -12.67 32.01 26.19
CA PHE A 366 -11.89 33.24 26.40
C PHE A 366 -12.66 34.31 27.17
N GLU A 367 -13.96 34.50 26.86
CA GLU A 367 -14.83 35.48 27.58
C GLU A 367 -15.00 35.12 29.08
N ASN A 368 -15.02 33.82 29.41
CA ASN A 368 -15.22 33.39 30.79
C ASN A 368 -13.96 33.27 31.62
N ASN A 369 -12.77 33.25 30.99
CA ASN A 369 -11.50 32.98 31.69
C ASN A 369 -10.45 34.06 31.54
N TYR A 370 -10.68 35.04 30.70
CA TYR A 370 -9.78 36.18 30.44
C TYR A 370 -10.56 37.50 30.35
#